data_b48993a44619d883ca9d7cf213b8dbf1
#
_entry.id   b48993a44619d883ca9d7cf213b8dbf1
#
_cell.length_a   1.000
_cell.length_b   1.000
_cell.length_c   1.000
_cell.angle_alpha   90.00
_cell.angle_beta   90.00
_cell.angle_gamma   90.00
#
_symmetry.space_group_name_H-M   'P 1'
#
loop_
_entity.id
_entity.type
_entity.pdbx_description
1 polymer ?
#
loop_
_entity_poly.entity_id
_entity_poly.type
_entity_poly.pdbx_seq_one_letter_code
_entity_poly.pdbx_strand_id
1 'polypeptide(L)'
;MYLTKKIRLLPTQEQEQLFWKSAGVARWSYNFFLNYNQEKYNKWLEDNNKEKFIKETEVRKYINNTLKNTTHTWLKEVGSNVMKQAVKDANEALFRFFKKISNYPKYKSRKKSKPSFYINYETLIRTPNGFRGEKLGIVKTKESLPKIPKGQKYVNLRITYDGKFWFLSIGYKVEPNKVKLTDEKIGIDVGLKDLTIVSNGNNSCSRKYRNINKGYKVKLLEKRLKRAKRKLSRKILNNIESYNENRVPTYIRPLKDCRNIQKQIHVIQILYRKLTNIRNNYIHQVTTEIVKTKPSRIILEDLNIKGLMKNKHTAKSIADAKWYEFRKQILYKAELYGIEAILADRFYPSSKTCSCCGNYKKDLKLKDRIYVCNKCGLKIDRDINAAINLANYQI
;
A
#
# COMPACT_ATOMS: atom_id res chain seq x y z
N MET A 1 1.67 -12.25 16.06
CA MET A 1 1.57 -11.54 14.77
C MET A 1 2.80 -10.69 14.46
N TYR A 2 2.95 -10.16 13.23
CA TYR A 2 4.01 -9.22 12.88
C TYR A 2 3.42 -7.85 12.58
N LEU A 3 3.92 -6.80 13.24
CA LEU A 3 3.61 -5.41 12.93
C LEU A 3 4.74 -4.75 12.17
N THR A 4 4.41 -3.77 11.35
CA THR A 4 5.41 -2.94 10.67
C THR A 4 5.28 -1.49 11.13
N LYS A 5 6.37 -0.93 11.67
CA LYS A 5 6.46 0.50 12.00
C LYS A 5 7.25 1.23 10.93
N LYS A 6 6.75 2.37 10.51
CA LYS A 6 7.42 3.27 9.58
C LYS A 6 7.98 4.45 10.34
N ILE A 7 9.30 4.61 10.35
CA ILE A 7 10.04 5.59 11.15
C ILE A 7 10.70 6.58 10.21
N ARG A 8 10.56 7.89 10.48
CA ARG A 8 11.21 8.93 9.69
C ARG A 8 12.70 9.00 10.00
N LEU A 9 13.52 9.02 8.93
CA LEU A 9 14.96 9.18 9.02
C LEU A 9 15.38 10.65 8.93
N LEU A 10 16.48 10.98 9.57
CA LEU A 10 17.14 12.28 9.56
C LEU A 10 18.60 12.10 9.09
N PRO A 11 18.80 11.73 7.79
CA PRO A 11 20.13 11.48 7.25
C PRO A 11 20.93 12.77 7.13
N THR A 12 22.25 12.69 7.21
CA THR A 12 23.17 13.73 6.75
C THR A 12 23.13 13.79 5.21
N GLN A 13 23.73 14.81 4.61
CA GLN A 13 23.82 14.93 3.16
C GLN A 13 24.55 13.75 2.52
N GLU A 14 25.65 13.30 3.13
CA GLU A 14 26.42 12.12 2.69
C GLU A 14 25.60 10.83 2.78
N GLN A 15 24.89 10.64 3.89
CA GLN A 15 24.00 9.50 4.05
C GLN A 15 22.85 9.51 3.05
N GLU A 16 22.30 10.69 2.73
CA GLU A 16 21.26 10.79 1.71
C GLU A 16 21.79 10.43 0.32
N GLN A 17 23.00 10.86 -0.04
CA GLN A 17 23.65 10.43 -1.28
C GLN A 17 23.83 8.90 -1.32
N LEU A 18 24.27 8.30 -0.22
CA LEU A 18 24.42 6.85 -0.12
C LEU A 18 23.08 6.11 -0.21
N PHE A 19 21.99 6.69 0.33
CA PHE A 19 20.64 6.13 0.16
C PHE A 19 20.20 6.16 -1.31
N TRP A 20 20.50 7.23 -2.04
CA TRP A 20 20.22 7.31 -3.47
C TRP A 20 21.03 6.29 -4.29
N LYS A 21 22.31 6.11 -3.97
CA LYS A 21 23.18 5.07 -4.56
C LYS A 21 22.61 3.67 -4.27
N SER A 22 22.26 3.39 -3.00
CA SER A 22 21.69 2.11 -2.59
C SER A 22 20.36 1.79 -3.31
N ALA A 23 19.47 2.79 -3.44
CA ALA A 23 18.24 2.63 -4.20
C ALA A 23 18.50 2.42 -5.72
N GLY A 24 19.59 3.01 -6.25
CA GLY A 24 20.09 2.79 -7.60
C GLY A 24 20.55 1.36 -7.81
N VAL A 25 21.41 0.85 -6.93
CA VAL A 25 21.90 -0.53 -6.92
C VAL A 25 20.74 -1.53 -6.83
N ALA A 26 19.81 -1.32 -5.89
CA ALA A 26 18.64 -2.21 -5.73
C ALA A 26 17.80 -2.27 -7.01
N ARG A 27 17.58 -1.13 -7.68
CA ARG A 27 16.85 -1.09 -8.95
C ARG A 27 17.60 -1.80 -10.07
N TRP A 28 18.89 -1.54 -10.19
CA TRP A 28 19.75 -2.16 -11.20
C TRP A 28 19.78 -3.69 -11.01
N SER A 29 20.05 -4.18 -9.81
CA SER A 29 20.14 -5.61 -9.52
C SER A 29 18.82 -6.35 -9.78
N TYR A 30 17.68 -5.72 -9.46
CA TYR A 30 16.37 -6.27 -9.78
C TYR A 30 16.17 -6.39 -11.30
N ASN A 31 16.49 -5.34 -12.04
CA ASN A 31 16.35 -5.33 -13.50
C ASN A 31 17.36 -6.26 -14.18
N PHE A 32 18.58 -6.32 -13.67
CA PHE A 32 19.62 -7.22 -14.17
C PHE A 32 19.17 -8.68 -14.10
N PHE A 33 18.60 -9.10 -12.95
CA PHE A 33 18.06 -10.45 -12.80
C PHE A 33 16.93 -10.74 -13.80
N LEU A 34 16.02 -9.79 -14.01
CA LEU A 34 14.94 -9.95 -14.99
C LEU A 34 15.47 -10.06 -16.40
N ASN A 35 16.43 -9.20 -16.79
CA ASN A 35 17.02 -9.21 -18.12
C ASN A 35 17.75 -10.54 -18.38
N TYR A 36 18.50 -11.01 -17.41
CA TYR A 36 19.26 -12.27 -17.49
C TYR A 36 18.35 -13.49 -17.71
N ASN A 37 17.14 -13.47 -17.17
CA ASN A 37 16.16 -14.53 -17.37
C ASN A 37 15.20 -14.28 -18.55
N GLN A 38 15.14 -13.06 -19.10
CA GLN A 38 14.24 -12.72 -20.20
C GLN A 38 14.60 -13.47 -21.48
N GLU A 39 15.87 -13.54 -21.80
CA GLU A 39 16.37 -14.25 -22.98
C GLU A 39 16.05 -15.75 -22.91
N LYS A 40 16.20 -16.36 -21.73
CA LYS A 40 15.83 -17.75 -21.50
C LYS A 40 14.31 -17.97 -21.58
N TYR A 41 13.53 -17.03 -21.08
CA TYR A 41 12.08 -17.08 -21.17
C TYR A 41 11.61 -16.99 -22.62
N ASN A 42 12.21 -16.12 -23.43
CA ASN A 42 11.88 -15.98 -24.85
C ASN A 42 12.22 -17.27 -25.63
N LYS A 43 13.40 -17.84 -25.42
CA LYS A 43 13.77 -19.15 -26.00
C LYS A 43 12.81 -20.26 -25.60
N TRP A 44 12.37 -20.26 -24.32
CA TRP A 44 11.38 -21.24 -23.86
C TRP A 44 10.02 -21.09 -24.59
N LEU A 45 9.62 -19.88 -24.92
CA LEU A 45 8.38 -19.62 -25.68
C LEU A 45 8.51 -20.07 -27.15
N GLU A 46 9.70 -19.93 -27.75
CA GLU A 46 9.95 -20.24 -29.16
C GLU A 46 10.19 -21.74 -29.38
N ASP A 47 11.02 -22.37 -28.57
CA ASP A 47 11.54 -23.73 -28.81
C ASP A 47 10.84 -24.80 -27.96
N ASN A 48 9.91 -24.43 -27.08
CA ASN A 48 9.34 -25.32 -26.05
C ASN A 48 10.42 -26.03 -25.20
N ASN A 49 11.64 -25.50 -25.24
CA ASN A 49 12.81 -26.10 -24.62
C ASN A 49 12.79 -25.79 -23.11
N LYS A 50 12.75 -26.83 -22.27
CA LYS A 50 12.69 -26.74 -20.82
C LYS A 50 14.01 -26.28 -20.17
N GLU A 51 14.73 -25.31 -20.76
CA GLU A 51 15.86 -24.71 -20.08
C GLU A 51 15.43 -24.09 -18.75
N LYS A 52 16.02 -24.58 -17.68
CA LYS A 52 15.71 -24.10 -16.33
C LYS A 52 16.08 -22.62 -16.20
N PHE A 53 15.15 -21.83 -15.71
CA PHE A 53 15.45 -20.46 -15.28
C PHE A 53 16.64 -20.46 -14.32
N ILE A 54 17.53 -19.46 -14.49
CA ILE A 54 18.70 -19.34 -13.63
C ILE A 54 18.28 -18.95 -12.24
N LYS A 55 18.75 -19.73 -11.26
CA LYS A 55 18.46 -19.49 -9.85
C LYS A 55 19.07 -18.18 -9.37
N GLU A 56 18.43 -17.54 -8.40
CA GLU A 56 18.94 -16.31 -7.78
C GLU A 56 20.38 -16.43 -7.29
N THR A 57 20.76 -17.61 -6.78
CA THR A 57 22.10 -17.90 -6.26
C THR A 57 23.18 -17.81 -7.33
N GLU A 58 22.92 -18.27 -8.54
CA GLU A 58 23.85 -18.23 -9.67
C GLU A 58 24.06 -16.78 -10.15
N VAL A 59 22.96 -16.05 -10.34
CA VAL A 59 23.03 -14.62 -10.72
C VAL A 59 23.80 -13.82 -9.67
N ARG A 60 23.56 -14.10 -8.38
CA ARG A 60 24.28 -13.44 -7.29
C ARG A 60 25.77 -13.77 -7.27
N LYS A 61 26.15 -15.04 -7.51
CA LYS A 61 27.56 -15.44 -7.67
C LYS A 61 28.20 -14.68 -8.83
N TYR A 62 27.55 -14.65 -9.98
CA TYR A 62 28.05 -13.93 -11.15
C TYR A 62 28.25 -12.43 -10.88
N ILE A 63 27.26 -11.76 -10.26
CA ILE A 63 27.39 -10.34 -9.89
C ILE A 63 28.55 -10.13 -8.91
N ASN A 64 28.68 -10.96 -7.85
CA ASN A 64 29.68 -10.77 -6.81
C ASN A 64 31.10 -11.11 -7.29
N ASN A 65 31.28 -12.22 -8.02
CA ASN A 65 32.58 -12.74 -8.35
C ASN A 65 33.15 -12.12 -9.66
N THR A 66 32.27 -11.78 -10.59
CA THR A 66 32.67 -11.25 -11.89
C THR A 66 32.38 -9.76 -12.00
N LEU A 67 31.14 -9.37 -12.10
CA LEU A 67 30.75 -7.97 -12.43
C LEU A 67 31.26 -6.95 -11.42
N LYS A 68 31.15 -7.25 -10.13
CA LYS A 68 31.59 -6.36 -9.05
C LYS A 68 33.11 -6.11 -9.05
N ASN A 69 33.87 -7.03 -9.61
CA ASN A 69 35.32 -6.94 -9.64
C ASN A 69 35.88 -6.45 -10.98
N THR A 70 35.05 -6.41 -12.02
CA THR A 70 35.45 -5.97 -13.38
C THR A 70 34.74 -4.67 -13.79
N THR A 71 33.54 -4.76 -14.30
CA THR A 71 32.81 -3.68 -14.96
C THR A 71 31.89 -2.87 -14.06
N HIS A 72 31.48 -3.41 -12.91
CA HIS A 72 30.48 -2.82 -12.01
C HIS A 72 31.04 -2.55 -10.61
N THR A 73 32.24 -1.98 -10.52
CA THR A 73 32.96 -1.72 -9.26
C THR A 73 32.18 -0.81 -8.30
N TRP A 74 31.34 0.07 -8.83
CA TRP A 74 30.43 0.93 -8.06
C TRP A 74 29.45 0.15 -7.15
N LEU A 75 29.20 -1.12 -7.40
CA LEU A 75 28.43 -1.99 -6.49
C LEU A 75 29.11 -2.16 -5.13
N LYS A 76 30.43 -1.93 -5.04
CA LYS A 76 31.19 -1.99 -3.78
C LYS A 76 30.90 -0.79 -2.85
N GLU A 77 30.33 0.29 -3.37
CA GLU A 77 30.07 1.50 -2.59
C GLU A 77 28.92 1.34 -1.59
N VAL A 78 28.04 0.38 -1.81
CA VAL A 78 26.86 0.14 -0.95
C VAL A 78 26.95 -1.20 -0.22
N GLY A 79 26.09 -1.41 0.78
CA GLY A 79 26.03 -2.68 1.51
C GLY A 79 25.68 -3.87 0.58
N SER A 80 26.34 -4.98 0.79
CA SER A 80 26.20 -6.19 -0.07
C SER A 80 24.77 -6.75 -0.07
N ASN A 81 24.08 -6.61 1.03
CA ASN A 81 22.70 -7.08 1.20
C ASN A 81 21.68 -6.31 0.35
N VAL A 82 22.00 -5.11 -0.11
CA VAL A 82 21.14 -4.32 -1.02
C VAL A 82 20.95 -5.06 -2.35
N MET A 83 22.02 -5.50 -2.97
CA MET A 83 22.00 -6.27 -4.21
C MET A 83 21.38 -7.65 -4.00
N LYS A 84 21.84 -8.37 -2.97
CA LYS A 84 21.35 -9.70 -2.62
C LYS A 84 19.82 -9.75 -2.51
N GLN A 85 19.24 -8.83 -1.76
CA GLN A 85 17.79 -8.81 -1.57
C GLN A 85 17.03 -8.36 -2.82
N ALA A 86 17.60 -7.45 -3.62
CA ALA A 86 16.96 -7.00 -4.85
C ALA A 86 16.85 -8.13 -5.88
N VAL A 87 17.86 -8.98 -5.99
CA VAL A 87 17.83 -10.20 -6.82
C VAL A 87 16.77 -11.18 -6.31
N LYS A 88 16.70 -11.40 -4.99
CA LYS A 88 15.64 -12.23 -4.37
C LYS A 88 14.25 -11.69 -4.66
N ASP A 89 14.03 -10.39 -4.53
CA ASP A 89 12.74 -9.75 -4.81
C ASP A 89 12.33 -9.95 -6.28
N ALA A 90 13.28 -9.93 -7.22
CA ALA A 90 13.01 -10.16 -8.64
C ALA A 90 12.67 -11.64 -8.91
N ASN A 91 13.42 -12.56 -8.30
CA ASN A 91 13.16 -13.98 -8.38
C ASN A 91 11.76 -14.34 -7.83
N GLU A 92 11.41 -13.81 -6.65
CA GLU A 92 10.07 -14.01 -6.09
C GLU A 92 8.97 -13.46 -6.99
N ALA A 93 9.20 -12.31 -7.64
CA ALA A 93 8.25 -11.74 -8.59
C ALA A 93 8.03 -12.65 -9.80
N LEU A 94 9.09 -13.29 -10.34
CA LEU A 94 8.97 -14.29 -11.40
C LEU A 94 8.23 -15.55 -10.93
N PHE A 95 8.55 -16.08 -9.75
CA PHE A 95 7.84 -17.23 -9.18
C PHE A 95 6.34 -16.95 -9.02
N ARG A 96 5.97 -15.76 -8.59
CA ARG A 96 4.54 -15.37 -8.50
C ARG A 96 3.86 -15.31 -9.86
N PHE A 97 4.57 -14.93 -10.90
CA PHE A 97 4.08 -14.99 -12.28
C PHE A 97 3.82 -16.43 -12.71
N PHE A 98 4.81 -17.33 -12.55
CA PHE A 98 4.64 -18.74 -12.91
C PHE A 98 3.54 -19.46 -12.12
N LYS A 99 3.34 -19.07 -10.86
CA LYS A 99 2.20 -19.55 -10.05
C LYS A 99 0.87 -18.87 -10.41
N LYS A 100 0.81 -18.06 -11.48
CA LYS A 100 -0.40 -17.33 -11.92
C LYS A 100 -0.99 -16.37 -10.85
N ILE A 101 -0.21 -15.99 -9.85
CA ILE A 101 -0.62 -15.07 -8.77
C ILE A 101 -0.51 -13.60 -9.23
N SER A 102 0.41 -13.30 -10.14
CA SER A 102 0.64 -11.94 -10.65
C SER A 102 0.99 -11.97 -12.14
N ASN A 103 0.88 -10.80 -12.80
CA ASN A 103 1.40 -10.61 -14.15
C ASN A 103 2.92 -10.65 -14.16
N TYR A 104 3.52 -10.79 -15.37
CA TYR A 104 4.97 -10.75 -15.57
C TYR A 104 5.58 -9.49 -14.92
N PRO A 105 6.70 -9.62 -14.19
CA PRO A 105 7.30 -8.51 -13.47
C PRO A 105 7.84 -7.44 -14.41
N LYS A 106 7.49 -6.18 -14.11
CA LYS A 106 7.93 -5.03 -14.90
C LYS A 106 9.29 -4.53 -14.44
N TYR A 107 10.11 -4.06 -15.38
CA TYR A 107 11.35 -3.35 -15.07
C TYR A 107 11.10 -2.13 -14.19
N LYS A 108 11.93 -1.95 -13.18
CA LYS A 108 11.91 -0.79 -12.31
C LYS A 108 12.63 0.40 -12.98
N SER A 109 12.00 1.56 -13.02
CA SER A 109 12.60 2.79 -13.54
C SER A 109 12.67 3.88 -12.48
N ARG A 110 13.64 4.80 -12.61
CA ARG A 110 13.76 5.95 -11.71
C ARG A 110 12.49 6.82 -11.67
N LYS A 111 11.76 6.91 -12.80
CA LYS A 111 10.53 7.72 -12.94
C LYS A 111 9.30 7.07 -12.31
N LYS A 112 9.17 5.75 -12.44
CA LYS A 112 7.93 5.02 -12.07
C LYS A 112 8.05 4.28 -10.74
N SER A 113 9.26 3.90 -10.34
CA SER A 113 9.47 3.09 -9.13
C SER A 113 9.82 3.97 -7.94
N LYS A 114 9.24 3.65 -6.80
CA LYS A 114 9.59 4.30 -5.54
C LYS A 114 11.01 3.91 -5.13
N PRO A 115 11.91 4.87 -4.82
CA PRO A 115 13.24 4.55 -4.33
C PRO A 115 13.15 3.73 -3.04
N SER A 116 13.78 2.55 -3.04
CA SER A 116 13.73 1.63 -1.90
C SER A 116 14.91 0.67 -1.96
N PHE A 117 15.45 0.33 -0.80
CA PHE A 117 16.47 -0.70 -0.65
C PHE A 117 16.34 -1.40 0.69
N TYR A 118 16.87 -2.61 0.78
CA TYR A 118 16.86 -3.45 1.97
C TYR A 118 18.08 -3.18 2.85
N ILE A 119 17.91 -3.30 4.17
CA ILE A 119 18.99 -3.37 5.15
C ILE A 119 18.90 -4.72 5.86
N ASN A 120 20.06 -5.36 6.09
CA ASN A 120 20.09 -6.59 6.84
C ASN A 120 19.85 -6.31 8.34
N TYR A 121 18.99 -7.11 8.96
CA TYR A 121 18.70 -7.00 10.39
C TYR A 121 19.92 -7.35 11.26
N GLU A 122 20.79 -8.25 10.79
CA GLU A 122 22.00 -8.69 11.51
C GLU A 122 23.02 -7.57 11.64
N THR A 123 23.07 -6.66 10.66
CA THR A 123 23.97 -5.50 10.66
C THR A 123 23.34 -4.25 11.27
N LEU A 124 22.05 -4.31 11.64
CA LEU A 124 21.36 -3.19 12.26
C LEU A 124 21.57 -3.22 13.78
N ILE A 125 22.32 -2.25 14.27
CA ILE A 125 22.51 -2.03 15.72
C ILE A 125 21.68 -0.82 16.14
N ARG A 126 20.79 -1.03 17.11
CA ARG A 126 19.98 0.04 17.68
C ARG A 126 20.86 1.00 18.47
N THR A 127 20.65 2.29 18.28
CA THR A 127 21.25 3.37 19.09
C THR A 127 20.15 4.18 19.80
N PRO A 128 20.46 4.99 20.81
CA PRO A 128 19.45 5.80 21.51
C PRO A 128 18.59 6.64 20.56
N ASN A 129 19.22 7.30 19.59
CA ASN A 129 18.57 8.24 18.68
C ASN A 129 18.47 7.74 17.24
N GLY A 130 18.59 6.42 17.01
CA GLY A 130 18.55 5.87 15.65
C GLY A 130 19.04 4.43 15.54
N PHE A 131 19.83 4.18 14.52
CA PHE A 131 20.45 2.87 14.29
C PHE A 131 21.75 3.02 13.51
N ARG A 132 22.64 2.05 13.70
CA ARG A 132 23.81 1.86 12.84
C ARG A 132 23.50 0.77 11.82
N GLY A 133 23.81 1.02 10.55
CA GLY A 133 23.63 0.05 9.45
C GLY A 133 24.92 -0.17 8.67
N GLU A 134 24.98 -1.28 7.92
CA GLU A 134 26.10 -1.61 7.04
C GLU A 134 26.40 -0.45 6.07
N LYS A 135 27.62 0.08 6.11
CA LYS A 135 28.09 1.24 5.31
C LYS A 135 27.31 2.54 5.47
N LEU A 136 26.24 2.59 6.29
CA LEU A 136 25.42 3.78 6.49
C LEU A 136 25.89 4.65 7.68
N GLY A 137 26.74 4.09 8.54
CA GLY A 137 27.07 4.71 9.81
C GLY A 137 25.85 4.80 10.75
N ILE A 138 25.86 5.76 11.66
CA ILE A 138 24.75 6.03 12.58
C ILE A 138 23.75 6.96 11.92
N VAL A 139 22.56 6.45 11.61
CA VAL A 139 21.45 7.19 11.02
C VAL A 139 20.48 7.63 12.11
N LYS A 140 20.30 8.93 12.29
CA LYS A 140 19.34 9.48 13.26
C LYS A 140 17.90 9.27 12.79
N THR A 141 17.00 9.05 13.74
CA THR A 141 15.57 8.85 13.48
C THR A 141 14.74 9.85 14.27
N LYS A 142 13.57 10.21 13.74
CA LYS A 142 12.66 11.13 14.44
C LYS A 142 11.95 10.44 15.61
N GLU A 143 11.63 9.16 15.44
CA GLU A 143 11.01 8.33 16.47
C GLU A 143 11.94 7.16 16.82
N SER A 144 11.91 6.68 18.04
CA SER A 144 12.69 5.51 18.45
C SER A 144 12.23 4.23 17.73
N LEU A 145 13.19 3.33 17.48
CA LEU A 145 12.88 2.00 16.97
C LEU A 145 12.05 1.21 18.01
N PRO A 146 11.16 0.32 17.55
CA PRO A 146 10.42 -0.56 18.46
C PRO A 146 11.38 -1.32 19.37
N LYS A 147 11.06 -1.42 20.66
CA LYS A 147 11.76 -2.35 21.56
C LYS A 147 11.27 -3.75 21.23
N ILE A 148 12.17 -4.69 21.08
CA ILE A 148 11.87 -6.12 20.92
C ILE A 148 12.50 -6.91 22.08
N PRO A 149 11.87 -8.00 22.54
CA PRO A 149 12.43 -8.87 23.54
C PRO A 149 13.80 -9.43 23.13
N LYS A 150 14.62 -9.80 24.12
CA LYS A 150 15.92 -10.46 23.87
C LYS A 150 15.70 -11.75 23.08
N GLY A 151 16.52 -11.98 22.07
CA GLY A 151 16.39 -13.13 21.16
C GLY A 151 15.46 -12.95 19.97
N GLN A 152 14.60 -11.92 19.95
CA GLN A 152 13.81 -11.59 18.76
C GLN A 152 14.61 -10.76 17.76
N LYS A 153 14.25 -10.89 16.48
CA LYS A 153 14.90 -10.18 15.37
C LYS A 153 13.90 -9.31 14.62
N TYR A 154 14.37 -8.16 14.14
CA TYR A 154 13.60 -7.37 13.18
C TYR A 154 13.51 -8.09 11.84
N VAL A 155 12.42 -7.85 11.12
CA VAL A 155 12.17 -8.47 9.80
C VAL A 155 11.85 -7.40 8.76
N ASN A 156 12.16 -7.70 7.50
CA ASN A 156 11.79 -6.89 6.33
C ASN A 156 12.17 -5.40 6.44
N LEU A 157 13.39 -5.12 6.89
CA LEU A 157 13.87 -3.75 7.00
C LEU A 157 14.10 -3.13 5.62
N ARG A 158 13.38 -2.04 5.35
CA ARG A 158 13.54 -1.31 4.09
C ARG A 158 13.60 0.18 4.31
N ILE A 159 14.60 0.84 3.72
CA ILE A 159 14.65 2.29 3.60
C ILE A 159 13.92 2.68 2.32
N THR A 160 12.98 3.65 2.43
CA THR A 160 12.14 4.10 1.32
C THR A 160 12.02 5.62 1.31
N TYR A 161 11.98 6.22 0.11
CA TYR A 161 11.75 7.66 -0.07
C TYR A 161 10.29 7.92 -0.47
N ASP A 162 9.63 8.89 0.16
CA ASP A 162 8.22 9.19 -0.10
C ASP A 162 7.98 10.45 -0.97
N GLY A 163 9.03 10.97 -1.59
CA GLY A 163 9.00 12.22 -2.36
C GLY A 163 9.47 13.44 -1.56
N LYS A 164 9.67 13.32 -0.24
CA LYS A 164 10.20 14.40 0.61
C LYS A 164 11.15 13.88 1.69
N PHE A 165 10.87 12.74 2.28
CA PHE A 165 11.62 12.19 3.41
C PHE A 165 11.96 10.73 3.20
N TRP A 166 13.04 10.31 3.82
CA TRP A 166 13.41 8.92 3.94
C TRP A 166 12.78 8.30 5.19
N PHE A 167 12.39 7.04 5.07
CA PHE A 167 11.77 6.27 6.13
C PHE A 167 12.37 4.88 6.21
N LEU A 168 12.57 4.39 7.42
CA LEU A 168 12.81 2.97 7.70
C LEU A 168 11.45 2.31 7.98
N SER A 169 11.11 1.29 7.21
CA SER A 169 10.05 0.35 7.54
C SER A 169 10.68 -0.85 8.24
N ILE A 170 10.21 -1.16 9.43
CA ILE A 170 10.76 -2.21 10.29
C ILE A 170 9.64 -3.11 10.81
N GLY A 171 9.73 -4.41 10.48
CA GLY A 171 8.83 -5.43 11.00
C GLY A 171 9.35 -6.00 12.32
N TYR A 172 8.45 -6.30 13.23
CA TYR A 172 8.75 -6.92 14.51
C TYR A 172 7.57 -7.77 15.00
N LYS A 173 7.89 -8.82 15.75
CA LYS A 173 6.87 -9.70 16.34
C LYS A 173 6.21 -9.02 17.52
N VAL A 174 4.89 -9.10 17.59
CA VAL A 174 4.08 -8.62 18.71
C VAL A 174 3.13 -9.73 19.12
N GLU A 175 2.95 -9.91 20.40
CA GLU A 175 1.91 -10.78 20.91
C GLU A 175 0.61 -10.01 21.09
N PRO A 176 -0.55 -10.65 20.89
CA PRO A 176 -1.83 -10.02 21.11
C PRO A 176 -1.96 -9.52 22.55
N ASN A 177 -2.56 -8.36 22.72
CA ASN A 177 -2.86 -7.83 24.03
C ASN A 177 -3.98 -8.63 24.68
N LYS A 178 -3.77 -9.12 25.89
CA LYS A 178 -4.85 -9.71 26.69
C LYS A 178 -5.71 -8.58 27.27
N VAL A 179 -6.83 -8.30 26.64
CA VAL A 179 -7.81 -7.28 27.08
C VAL A 179 -9.16 -7.94 27.33
N LYS A 180 -9.90 -7.43 28.31
CA LYS A 180 -11.29 -7.85 28.51
C LYS A 180 -12.15 -7.26 27.38
N LEU A 181 -12.81 -8.11 26.62
CA LEU A 181 -13.74 -7.73 25.56
C LEU A 181 -15.12 -7.52 26.15
N THR A 182 -15.94 -6.72 25.46
CA THR A 182 -17.39 -6.61 25.74
C THR A 182 -18.13 -7.73 25.01
N ASP A 183 -19.38 -7.97 25.36
CA ASP A 183 -20.24 -8.97 24.68
C ASP A 183 -20.83 -8.42 23.38
N GLU A 184 -20.55 -7.15 23.04
CA GLU A 184 -21.07 -6.51 21.84
C GLU A 184 -20.50 -7.11 20.57
N LYS A 185 -21.35 -7.24 19.56
CA LYS A 185 -21.00 -7.57 18.18
C LYS A 185 -21.16 -6.31 17.34
N ILE A 186 -20.20 -6.01 16.47
CA ILE A 186 -20.21 -4.82 15.63
C ILE A 186 -20.28 -5.20 14.16
N GLY A 187 -21.29 -4.68 13.46
CA GLY A 187 -21.39 -4.76 12.01
C GLY A 187 -20.87 -3.46 11.36
N ILE A 188 -20.09 -3.62 10.30
CA ILE A 188 -19.43 -2.51 9.58
C ILE A 188 -19.81 -2.56 8.11
N ASP A 189 -20.61 -1.57 7.66
CA ASP A 189 -20.86 -1.29 6.25
C ASP A 189 -19.92 -0.20 5.75
N VAL A 190 -19.34 -0.35 4.54
CA VAL A 190 -18.45 0.63 3.93
C VAL A 190 -19.06 1.28 2.70
N GLY A 191 -18.98 2.61 2.64
CA GLY A 191 -19.64 3.40 1.61
C GLY A 191 -18.77 4.47 0.95
N LEU A 192 -19.34 5.10 -0.09
CA LEU A 192 -18.75 6.29 -0.74
C LEU A 192 -19.37 7.60 -0.23
N LYS A 193 -20.61 7.56 0.29
CA LYS A 193 -21.26 8.70 0.93
C LYS A 193 -20.60 8.99 2.27
N ASP A 194 -20.64 8.04 3.14
CA ASP A 194 -19.86 7.96 4.36
C ASP A 194 -18.74 6.91 4.16
N LEU A 195 -17.65 7.02 4.92
CA LEU A 195 -16.57 6.03 4.82
C LEU A 195 -17.05 4.68 5.31
N THR A 196 -17.75 4.70 6.43
CA THR A 196 -18.33 3.51 7.05
C THR A 196 -19.43 3.90 8.02
N ILE A 197 -20.38 2.98 8.17
CA ILE A 197 -21.40 3.00 9.23
C ILE A 197 -21.14 1.77 10.10
N VAL A 198 -21.20 1.98 11.39
CA VAL A 198 -20.94 0.96 12.41
C VAL A 198 -22.15 0.87 13.31
N SER A 199 -22.63 -0.35 13.57
CA SER A 199 -23.75 -0.62 14.49
C SER A 199 -23.44 -1.83 15.38
N ASN A 200 -23.96 -1.81 16.59
CA ASN A 200 -23.93 -2.98 17.50
C ASN A 200 -25.20 -3.84 17.43
N GLY A 201 -25.97 -3.70 16.36
CA GLY A 201 -27.23 -4.41 16.18
C GLY A 201 -28.47 -3.55 16.53
N ASN A 202 -28.29 -2.39 17.18
CA ASN A 202 -29.36 -1.48 17.53
C ASN A 202 -29.29 -0.20 16.69
N ASN A 203 -30.42 0.29 16.24
CA ASN A 203 -30.51 1.52 15.44
C ASN A 203 -29.97 2.75 16.18
N SER A 204 -30.33 2.88 17.48
CA SER A 204 -29.91 3.99 18.34
C SER A 204 -28.40 4.09 18.59
N CYS A 205 -27.67 2.98 18.42
CA CYS A 205 -26.22 2.87 18.64
C CYS A 205 -25.39 2.88 17.34
N SER A 206 -25.99 3.37 16.25
CA SER A 206 -25.29 3.47 14.97
C SER A 206 -24.42 4.71 14.87
N ARG A 207 -23.14 4.54 14.47
CA ARG A 207 -22.19 5.63 14.27
C ARG A 207 -21.79 5.75 12.81
N LYS A 208 -21.89 6.97 12.26
CA LYS A 208 -21.48 7.30 10.89
C LYS A 208 -20.12 7.98 10.88
N TYR A 209 -19.19 7.47 10.10
CA TYR A 209 -17.89 8.07 9.85
C TYR A 209 -17.89 8.70 8.47
N ARG A 210 -17.80 10.03 8.41
CA ARG A 210 -17.86 10.79 7.16
C ARG A 210 -16.72 10.43 6.22
N ASN A 211 -16.96 10.47 4.92
CA ASN A 211 -15.90 10.28 3.93
C ASN A 211 -15.00 11.54 3.87
N ILE A 212 -13.74 11.40 4.34
CA ILE A 212 -12.76 12.49 4.39
C ILE A 212 -12.51 13.14 3.01
N ASN A 213 -12.72 12.39 1.91
CA ASN A 213 -12.55 12.90 0.55
C ASN A 213 -13.55 13.99 0.19
N LYS A 214 -14.68 14.09 0.91
CA LYS A 214 -15.67 15.18 0.76
C LYS A 214 -15.30 16.42 1.57
N GLY A 215 -14.33 16.33 2.46
CA GLY A 215 -13.88 17.43 3.30
C GLY A 215 -13.18 18.54 2.51
N TYR A 216 -13.36 19.78 2.92
CA TYR A 216 -12.80 20.97 2.27
C TYR A 216 -11.29 20.86 2.02
N LYS A 217 -10.53 20.45 3.04
CA LYS A 217 -9.06 20.34 2.96
C LYS A 217 -8.59 19.38 1.85
N VAL A 218 -9.26 18.24 1.69
CA VAL A 218 -8.92 17.26 0.64
C VAL A 218 -9.32 17.81 -0.73
N LYS A 219 -10.52 18.37 -0.88
CA LYS A 219 -10.97 19.00 -2.14
C LYS A 219 -10.05 20.13 -2.59
N LEU A 220 -9.58 20.95 -1.66
CA LEU A 220 -8.61 22.03 -1.96
C LEU A 220 -7.28 21.45 -2.48
N LEU A 221 -6.74 20.41 -1.83
CA LEU A 221 -5.53 19.75 -2.28
C LEU A 221 -5.69 19.07 -3.64
N GLU A 222 -6.83 18.45 -3.91
CA GLU A 222 -7.14 17.87 -5.23
C GLU A 222 -7.23 18.95 -6.33
N LYS A 223 -7.84 20.10 -6.04
CA LYS A 223 -7.87 21.25 -6.95
C LYS A 223 -6.44 21.76 -7.25
N ARG A 224 -5.58 21.86 -6.21
CA ARG A 224 -4.17 22.23 -6.36
C ARG A 224 -3.41 21.19 -7.19
N LEU A 225 -3.63 19.90 -6.96
CA LEU A 225 -3.03 18.81 -7.71
C LEU A 225 -3.43 18.86 -9.19
N LYS A 226 -4.71 19.09 -9.49
CA LYS A 226 -5.21 19.24 -10.87
C LYS A 226 -4.51 20.41 -11.59
N ARG A 227 -4.38 21.56 -10.92
CA ARG A 227 -3.66 22.74 -11.46
C ARG A 227 -2.19 22.42 -11.70
N ALA A 228 -1.52 21.76 -10.74
CA ALA A 228 -0.10 21.38 -10.85
C ALA A 228 0.16 20.43 -12.02
N LYS A 229 -0.75 19.46 -12.24
CA LYS A 229 -0.68 18.54 -13.39
C LYS A 229 -0.86 19.28 -14.73
N ARG A 230 -1.82 20.19 -14.84
CA ARG A 230 -2.01 21.01 -16.05
C ARG A 230 -0.78 21.86 -16.34
N LYS A 231 -0.14 22.44 -15.30
CA LYS A 231 1.10 23.21 -15.45
C LYS A 231 2.26 22.33 -15.94
N LEU A 232 2.36 21.09 -15.42
CA LEU A 232 3.35 20.12 -15.88
C LEU A 232 3.13 19.75 -17.34
N SER A 233 1.88 19.44 -17.72
CA SER A 233 1.53 19.08 -19.11
C SER A 233 1.93 20.18 -20.07
N ARG A 234 1.59 21.45 -19.80
CA ARG A 234 2.00 22.60 -20.63
C ARG A 234 3.51 22.72 -20.76
N LYS A 235 4.27 22.55 -19.65
CA LYS A 235 5.75 22.61 -19.69
C LYS A 235 6.34 21.47 -20.52
N ILE A 236 5.74 20.29 -20.51
CA ILE A 236 6.17 19.16 -21.34
C ILE A 236 5.86 19.43 -22.80
N LEU A 237 4.65 19.92 -23.11
CA LEU A 237 4.25 20.27 -24.47
C LEU A 237 5.20 21.30 -25.10
N ASN A 238 5.55 22.34 -24.34
CA ASN A 238 6.50 23.37 -24.80
C ASN A 238 7.96 22.87 -24.97
N ASN A 239 8.26 21.65 -24.56
CA ASN A 239 9.56 21.00 -24.74
C ASN A 239 9.50 19.88 -25.80
N ILE A 240 8.39 19.71 -26.50
CA ILE A 240 8.27 18.80 -27.62
C ILE A 240 8.71 19.52 -28.88
N GLU A 241 9.61 18.90 -29.62
CA GLU A 241 10.12 19.37 -30.90
C GLU A 241 9.26 18.80 -32.04
N SER A 242 9.04 17.50 -32.01
CA SER A 242 8.30 16.78 -33.06
C SER A 242 7.67 15.48 -32.51
N TYR A 243 6.90 14.81 -33.33
CA TYR A 243 6.38 13.48 -33.06
C TYR A 243 6.83 12.53 -34.17
N ASN A 244 7.28 11.33 -33.80
CA ASN A 244 7.55 10.28 -34.78
C ASN A 244 6.26 9.63 -35.30
N GLU A 245 6.38 8.72 -36.29
CA GLU A 245 5.26 7.98 -36.92
C GLU A 245 4.35 7.30 -35.88
N ASN A 246 4.91 6.79 -34.79
CA ASN A 246 4.18 6.15 -33.69
C ASN A 246 3.63 7.16 -32.66
N ARG A 247 3.58 8.45 -32.97
CA ARG A 247 3.14 9.55 -32.09
C ARG A 247 3.92 9.64 -30.76
N VAL A 248 5.17 9.16 -30.75
CA VAL A 248 6.08 9.33 -29.60
C VAL A 248 6.78 10.68 -29.74
N PRO A 249 6.75 11.55 -28.70
CA PRO A 249 7.35 12.86 -28.78
C PRO A 249 8.87 12.81 -28.72
N THR A 250 9.52 13.56 -29.60
CA THR A 250 10.92 13.96 -29.52
C THR A 250 11.00 15.27 -28.73
N TYR A 251 11.98 15.41 -27.87
CA TYR A 251 12.08 16.56 -26.99
C TYR A 251 13.27 17.44 -27.36
N ILE A 252 13.09 18.76 -27.35
CA ILE A 252 14.15 19.77 -27.53
C ILE A 252 15.26 19.52 -26.50
N ARG A 253 14.88 19.22 -25.24
CA ARG A 253 15.80 18.84 -24.18
C ARG A 253 15.28 17.61 -23.43
N PRO A 254 16.15 16.67 -23.07
CA PRO A 254 15.73 15.52 -22.26
C PRO A 254 15.00 15.98 -21.00
N LEU A 255 13.84 15.40 -20.70
CA LEU A 255 13.00 15.81 -19.56
C LEU A 255 13.76 15.79 -18.22
N LYS A 256 14.79 14.93 -18.09
CA LYS A 256 15.63 14.85 -16.87
C LYS A 256 16.47 16.11 -16.65
N ASP A 257 16.81 16.83 -17.72
CA ASP A 257 17.69 18.01 -17.69
C ASP A 257 16.89 19.32 -17.59
N CYS A 258 15.56 19.25 -17.77
CA CYS A 258 14.65 20.37 -17.64
C CYS A 258 14.33 20.69 -16.17
N ARG A 259 15.14 21.53 -15.51
CA ARG A 259 14.99 21.89 -14.07
C ARG A 259 13.56 22.30 -13.71
N ASN A 260 12.88 23.10 -14.54
CA ASN A 260 11.51 23.57 -14.28
C ASN A 260 10.45 22.47 -14.37
N ILE A 261 10.67 21.44 -15.20
CA ILE A 261 9.84 20.24 -15.27
C ILE A 261 10.06 19.39 -14.02
N GLN A 262 11.33 19.17 -13.62
CA GLN A 262 11.66 18.41 -12.41
C GLN A 262 11.10 19.06 -11.14
N LYS A 263 11.21 20.38 -10.98
CA LYS A 263 10.56 21.13 -9.88
C LYS A 263 9.04 20.90 -9.85
N GLN A 264 8.39 20.94 -11.03
CA GLN A 264 6.93 20.74 -11.10
C GLN A 264 6.52 19.31 -10.76
N ILE A 265 7.29 18.29 -11.18
CA ILE A 265 7.10 16.88 -10.81
C ILE A 265 7.20 16.73 -9.28
N HIS A 266 8.20 17.37 -8.67
CA HIS A 266 8.36 17.33 -7.21
C HIS A 266 7.17 17.95 -6.46
N VAL A 267 6.65 19.08 -6.94
CA VAL A 267 5.42 19.69 -6.37
C VAL A 267 4.24 18.71 -6.42
N ILE A 268 4.06 18.00 -7.53
CA ILE A 268 3.01 17.00 -7.69
C ILE A 268 3.21 15.83 -6.71
N GLN A 269 4.43 15.34 -6.54
CA GLN A 269 4.76 14.29 -5.58
C GLN A 269 4.43 14.70 -4.15
N ILE A 270 4.75 15.95 -3.75
CA ILE A 270 4.40 16.49 -2.42
C ILE A 270 2.88 16.55 -2.22
N LEU A 271 2.12 16.96 -3.23
CA LEU A 271 0.66 17.03 -3.15
C LEU A 271 0.03 15.64 -3.01
N TYR A 272 0.49 14.66 -3.78
CA TYR A 272 0.06 13.26 -3.62
C TYR A 272 0.39 12.71 -2.23
N ARG A 273 1.60 12.99 -1.73
CA ARG A 273 2.01 12.60 -0.39
C ARG A 273 1.09 13.17 0.68
N LYS A 274 0.75 14.47 0.60
CA LYS A 274 -0.18 15.13 1.54
C LYS A 274 -1.55 14.46 1.53
N LEU A 275 -2.13 14.23 0.34
CA LEU A 275 -3.41 13.54 0.19
C LEU A 275 -3.38 12.12 0.79
N THR A 276 -2.33 11.35 0.46
CA THR A 276 -2.15 10.00 0.98
C THR A 276 -2.05 9.98 2.51
N ASN A 277 -1.31 10.91 3.09
CA ASN A 277 -1.12 10.98 4.54
C ASN A 277 -2.43 11.35 5.26
N ILE A 278 -3.21 12.31 4.74
CA ILE A 278 -4.51 12.69 5.31
C ILE A 278 -5.46 11.48 5.30
N ARG A 279 -5.57 10.79 4.16
CA ARG A 279 -6.44 9.61 4.02
C ARG A 279 -6.02 8.47 4.94
N ASN A 280 -4.72 8.16 4.99
CA ASN A 280 -4.19 7.09 5.86
C ASN A 280 -4.40 7.43 7.34
N ASN A 281 -4.10 8.66 7.74
CA ASN A 281 -4.27 9.09 9.13
C ASN A 281 -5.74 8.98 9.55
N TYR A 282 -6.66 9.41 8.71
CA TYR A 282 -8.10 9.32 8.99
C TYR A 282 -8.56 7.87 9.16
N ILE A 283 -8.16 6.98 8.24
CA ILE A 283 -8.46 5.54 8.34
C ILE A 283 -7.88 4.97 9.64
N HIS A 284 -6.65 5.36 9.99
CA HIS A 284 -6.04 4.92 11.25
C HIS A 284 -6.82 5.37 12.47
N GLN A 285 -7.32 6.60 12.49
CA GLN A 285 -8.15 7.13 13.58
C GLN A 285 -9.45 6.35 13.68
N VAL A 286 -10.21 6.24 12.59
CA VAL A 286 -11.51 5.54 12.56
C VAL A 286 -11.36 4.07 12.97
N THR A 287 -10.43 3.35 12.37
CA THR A 287 -10.24 1.92 12.69
C THR A 287 -9.72 1.70 14.10
N THR A 288 -8.94 2.64 14.67
CA THR A 288 -8.51 2.57 16.07
C THR A 288 -9.67 2.84 17.01
N GLU A 289 -10.52 3.82 16.70
CA GLU A 289 -11.70 4.14 17.49
C GLU A 289 -12.67 2.96 17.56
N ILE A 290 -12.96 2.32 16.42
CA ILE A 290 -13.81 1.13 16.36
C ILE A 290 -13.25 -0.01 17.22
N VAL A 291 -11.97 -0.36 17.04
CA VAL A 291 -11.37 -1.49 17.78
C VAL A 291 -11.20 -1.19 19.26
N LYS A 292 -11.02 0.09 19.67
CA LYS A 292 -10.93 0.49 21.06
C LYS A 292 -12.22 0.31 21.86
N THR A 293 -13.38 0.14 21.22
CA THR A 293 -14.62 -0.23 21.91
C THR A 293 -14.56 -1.67 22.46
N LYS A 294 -13.55 -2.46 22.00
CA LYS A 294 -13.28 -3.83 22.44
C LYS A 294 -14.48 -4.79 22.31
N PRO A 295 -15.18 -4.84 21.17
CA PRO A 295 -16.27 -5.77 20.98
C PRO A 295 -15.75 -7.21 20.99
N SER A 296 -16.63 -8.18 21.29
CA SER A 296 -16.30 -9.60 21.14
C SER A 296 -16.08 -9.98 19.68
N ARG A 297 -16.85 -9.35 18.77
CA ARG A 297 -16.83 -9.67 17.34
C ARG A 297 -17.00 -8.43 16.45
N ILE A 298 -16.28 -8.41 15.32
CA ILE A 298 -16.44 -7.40 14.25
C ILE A 298 -16.76 -8.11 12.94
N ILE A 299 -17.86 -7.75 12.30
CA ILE A 299 -18.31 -8.32 11.04
C ILE A 299 -18.23 -7.26 9.94
N LEU A 300 -17.55 -7.58 8.83
CA LEU A 300 -17.40 -6.70 7.65
C LEU A 300 -17.91 -7.43 6.39
N GLU A 301 -18.34 -6.66 5.38
CA GLU A 301 -18.62 -7.21 4.06
C GLU A 301 -17.36 -7.67 3.34
N ASP A 302 -17.39 -8.83 2.64
CA ASP A 302 -16.34 -9.24 1.71
C ASP A 302 -16.54 -8.61 0.33
N LEU A 303 -16.28 -7.31 0.22
CA LEU A 303 -16.38 -6.60 -1.06
C LEU A 303 -15.29 -7.03 -2.05
N ASN A 304 -15.70 -7.37 -3.29
CA ASN A 304 -14.78 -7.54 -4.40
C ASN A 304 -14.24 -6.20 -4.92
N ILE A 305 -13.36 -5.58 -4.15
CA ILE A 305 -12.80 -4.25 -4.45
C ILE A 305 -12.12 -4.24 -5.83
N LYS A 306 -11.42 -5.32 -6.23
CA LYS A 306 -10.79 -5.42 -7.56
C LYS A 306 -11.82 -5.39 -8.68
N GLY A 307 -12.94 -6.08 -8.51
CA GLY A 307 -14.06 -6.06 -9.46
C GLY A 307 -14.70 -4.67 -9.56
N LEU A 308 -14.98 -4.05 -8.40
CA LEU A 308 -15.57 -2.72 -8.33
C LEU A 308 -14.69 -1.63 -8.97
N MET A 309 -13.37 -1.76 -8.89
CA MET A 309 -12.41 -0.84 -9.51
C MET A 309 -12.34 -0.95 -11.05
N LYS A 310 -12.94 -1.98 -11.67
CA LYS A 310 -13.06 -2.06 -13.13
C LYS A 310 -14.05 -1.03 -13.69
N ASN A 311 -15.03 -0.60 -12.89
CA ASN A 311 -15.98 0.44 -13.28
C ASN A 311 -15.30 1.82 -13.28
N LYS A 312 -15.11 2.40 -14.48
CA LYS A 312 -14.42 3.68 -14.71
C LYS A 312 -15.05 4.86 -13.94
N HIS A 313 -16.35 4.84 -13.70
CA HIS A 313 -17.07 5.91 -13.00
C HIS A 313 -16.81 5.95 -11.49
N THR A 314 -16.65 4.79 -10.86
CA THR A 314 -16.47 4.67 -9.39
C THR A 314 -15.06 4.35 -8.96
N ALA A 315 -14.21 3.82 -9.84
CA ALA A 315 -12.86 3.35 -9.53
C ALA A 315 -12.01 4.36 -8.76
N LYS A 316 -12.02 5.63 -9.20
CA LYS A 316 -11.28 6.69 -8.50
C LYS A 316 -11.80 6.92 -7.07
N SER A 317 -13.11 6.96 -6.89
CA SER A 317 -13.73 7.19 -5.57
C SER A 317 -13.44 6.04 -4.61
N ILE A 318 -13.49 4.79 -5.09
CA ILE A 318 -13.16 3.58 -4.32
C ILE A 318 -11.67 3.57 -3.94
N ALA A 319 -10.77 3.87 -4.89
CA ALA A 319 -9.34 3.97 -4.63
C ALA A 319 -9.02 5.06 -3.59
N ASP A 320 -9.69 6.20 -3.68
CA ASP A 320 -9.53 7.34 -2.78
C ASP A 320 -10.12 7.07 -1.38
N ALA A 321 -11.21 6.30 -1.28
CA ALA A 321 -11.80 5.84 -0.02
C ALA A 321 -10.94 4.78 0.69
N LYS A 322 -10.05 4.09 -0.05
CA LYS A 322 -9.10 3.09 0.49
C LYS A 322 -9.75 1.96 1.29
N TRP A 323 -10.85 1.42 0.82
CA TRP A 323 -11.59 0.34 1.49
C TRP A 323 -10.72 -0.88 1.80
N TYR A 324 -9.79 -1.25 0.91
CA TYR A 324 -8.86 -2.34 1.16
C TYR A 324 -7.97 -2.06 2.39
N GLU A 325 -7.44 -0.83 2.51
CA GLU A 325 -6.62 -0.43 3.65
C GLU A 325 -7.44 -0.37 4.94
N PHE A 326 -8.68 0.12 4.87
CA PHE A 326 -9.62 0.11 5.99
C PHE A 326 -9.85 -1.31 6.51
N ARG A 327 -10.26 -2.24 5.63
CA ARG A 327 -10.46 -3.66 5.98
C ARG A 327 -9.21 -4.27 6.59
N LYS A 328 -8.05 -4.09 5.93
CA LYS A 328 -6.77 -4.58 6.44
C LYS A 328 -6.46 -4.06 7.83
N GLN A 329 -6.75 -2.78 8.10
CA GLN A 329 -6.49 -2.17 9.41
C GLN A 329 -7.43 -2.68 10.49
N ILE A 330 -8.71 -2.91 10.20
CA ILE A 330 -9.63 -3.54 11.15
C ILE A 330 -9.13 -4.94 11.50
N LEU A 331 -8.82 -5.77 10.49
CA LEU A 331 -8.40 -7.16 10.72
C LEU A 331 -7.17 -7.27 11.60
N TYR A 332 -6.06 -6.57 11.28
CA TYR A 332 -4.86 -6.70 12.09
C TYR A 332 -4.98 -6.04 13.49
N LYS A 333 -5.79 -4.98 13.61
CA LYS A 333 -6.03 -4.37 14.93
C LYS A 333 -6.94 -5.23 15.79
N ALA A 334 -7.95 -5.87 15.20
CA ALA A 334 -8.79 -6.85 15.88
C ALA A 334 -7.93 -8.01 16.40
N GLU A 335 -7.06 -8.60 15.55
CA GLU A 335 -6.12 -9.64 15.95
C GLU A 335 -5.23 -9.20 17.13
N LEU A 336 -4.76 -7.95 17.12
CA LEU A 336 -3.91 -7.39 18.19
C LEU A 336 -4.64 -7.34 19.55
N TYR A 337 -5.95 -7.17 19.56
CA TYR A 337 -6.78 -7.10 20.77
C TYR A 337 -7.51 -8.41 21.09
N GLY A 338 -7.30 -9.46 20.30
CA GLY A 338 -8.00 -10.74 20.47
C GLY A 338 -9.48 -10.68 20.08
N ILE A 339 -9.89 -9.69 19.29
CA ILE A 339 -11.26 -9.54 18.79
C ILE A 339 -11.46 -10.46 17.59
N GLU A 340 -12.54 -11.20 17.55
CA GLU A 340 -12.92 -12.02 16.41
C GLU A 340 -13.38 -11.12 15.25
N ALA A 341 -12.66 -11.15 14.11
CA ALA A 341 -12.99 -10.34 12.93
C ALA A 341 -13.38 -11.26 11.77
N ILE A 342 -14.63 -11.12 11.29
CA ILE A 342 -15.24 -12.00 10.30
C ILE A 342 -15.59 -11.21 9.05
N LEU A 343 -15.37 -11.82 7.89
CA LEU A 343 -15.92 -11.35 6.62
C LEU A 343 -17.23 -12.10 6.38
N ALA A 344 -18.33 -11.36 6.29
CA ALA A 344 -19.61 -11.95 5.92
C ALA A 344 -19.55 -12.53 4.50
N ASP A 345 -20.42 -13.48 4.20
CA ASP A 345 -20.52 -14.01 2.85
C ASP A 345 -20.66 -12.88 1.83
N ARG A 346 -19.98 -13.03 0.69
CA ARG A 346 -19.94 -12.00 -0.37
C ARG A 346 -21.31 -11.64 -0.91
N PHE A 347 -22.22 -12.59 -0.92
CA PHE A 347 -23.57 -12.44 -1.44
C PHE A 347 -24.61 -12.21 -0.34
N TYR A 348 -24.17 -12.07 0.92
CA TYR A 348 -25.06 -11.76 2.02
C TYR A 348 -25.82 -10.46 1.74
N PRO A 349 -27.16 -10.48 1.67
CA PRO A 349 -27.95 -9.32 1.24
C PRO A 349 -28.19 -8.32 2.38
N SER A 350 -27.10 -7.87 3.03
CA SER A 350 -27.13 -6.98 4.21
C SER A 350 -28.06 -5.78 4.04
N SER A 351 -28.01 -5.11 2.88
CA SER A 351 -28.82 -3.91 2.61
C SER A 351 -30.26 -4.21 2.16
N LYS A 352 -30.55 -5.43 1.70
CA LYS A 352 -31.87 -5.84 1.18
C LYS A 352 -32.74 -6.55 2.21
N THR A 353 -32.16 -7.03 3.29
CA THR A 353 -32.86 -7.70 4.39
C THR A 353 -33.31 -6.68 5.43
N CYS A 354 -34.53 -6.80 5.91
CA CYS A 354 -35.06 -5.94 6.98
C CYS A 354 -34.36 -6.27 8.30
N SER A 355 -33.74 -5.30 8.95
CA SER A 355 -33.07 -5.50 10.23
C SER A 355 -34.05 -5.75 11.41
N CYS A 356 -35.34 -5.51 11.22
CA CYS A 356 -36.37 -5.75 12.22
C CYS A 356 -37.01 -7.13 12.08
N CYS A 357 -37.50 -7.49 10.88
CA CYS A 357 -38.31 -8.69 10.68
C CYS A 357 -37.71 -9.71 9.71
N GLY A 358 -36.50 -9.47 9.19
CA GLY A 358 -35.84 -10.39 8.27
C GLY A 358 -36.42 -10.45 6.85
N ASN A 359 -37.48 -9.67 6.54
CA ASN A 359 -38.10 -9.69 5.21
C ASN A 359 -37.11 -9.21 4.13
N TYR A 360 -37.01 -9.97 3.01
CA TYR A 360 -36.12 -9.66 1.90
C TYR A 360 -36.81 -8.79 0.84
N LYS A 361 -36.25 -7.63 0.55
CA LYS A 361 -36.76 -6.69 -0.47
C LYS A 361 -35.95 -6.80 -1.76
N LYS A 362 -36.51 -7.53 -2.75
CA LYS A 362 -35.84 -7.83 -4.02
C LYS A 362 -35.63 -6.57 -4.89
N ASP A 363 -36.56 -5.67 -4.91
CA ASP A 363 -36.67 -4.49 -5.77
C ASP A 363 -35.89 -3.25 -5.29
N LEU A 364 -35.16 -3.36 -4.16
CA LEU A 364 -34.35 -2.26 -3.64
C LEU A 364 -33.22 -1.89 -4.63
N LYS A 365 -33.25 -0.65 -5.12
CA LYS A 365 -32.28 -0.11 -6.11
C LYS A 365 -31.11 0.57 -5.41
N LEU A 366 -29.96 0.66 -6.10
CA LEU A 366 -28.76 1.32 -5.57
C LEU A 366 -28.97 2.82 -5.27
N LYS A 367 -29.89 3.48 -5.94
CA LYS A 367 -30.27 4.88 -5.71
C LYS A 367 -31.08 5.09 -4.43
N ASP A 368 -31.77 4.07 -3.95
CA ASP A 368 -32.64 4.17 -2.78
C ASP A 368 -31.77 4.29 -1.52
N ARG A 369 -31.96 5.37 -0.78
CA ARG A 369 -31.19 5.69 0.43
C ARG A 369 -31.92 5.34 1.71
N ILE A 370 -33.24 5.23 1.62
CA ILE A 370 -34.09 4.83 2.72
C ILE A 370 -34.63 3.44 2.40
N TYR A 371 -34.44 2.54 3.34
CA TYR A 371 -35.06 1.23 3.31
C TYR A 371 -36.45 1.34 3.96
N VAL A 372 -37.46 0.88 3.26
CA VAL A 372 -38.85 0.78 3.78
C VAL A 372 -39.25 -0.67 3.64
N CYS A 373 -39.58 -1.31 4.77
CA CYS A 373 -40.03 -2.69 4.82
C CYS A 373 -41.51 -2.79 4.50
N ASN A 374 -41.89 -3.60 3.51
CA ASN A 374 -43.27 -3.80 3.13
C ASN A 374 -44.03 -4.71 4.11
N LYS A 375 -43.32 -5.48 5.01
CA LYS A 375 -43.92 -6.40 5.98
C LYS A 375 -44.18 -5.71 7.33
N CYS A 376 -43.17 -5.06 7.90
CA CYS A 376 -43.25 -4.47 9.25
C CYS A 376 -43.27 -2.94 9.28
N GLY A 377 -43.26 -2.27 8.12
CA GLY A 377 -43.29 -0.81 8.04
C GLY A 377 -42.00 -0.11 8.45
N LEU A 378 -40.92 -0.84 8.83
CA LEU A 378 -39.65 -0.21 9.22
C LEU A 378 -39.17 0.77 8.15
N LYS A 379 -38.89 2.02 8.54
CA LYS A 379 -38.29 3.05 7.70
C LYS A 379 -36.95 3.47 8.29
N ILE A 380 -35.85 3.16 7.62
CA ILE A 380 -34.49 3.35 8.11
C ILE A 380 -33.52 3.73 6.98
N ASP A 381 -32.41 4.42 7.29
CA ASP A 381 -31.31 4.59 6.34
C ASP A 381 -30.78 3.21 5.90
N ARG A 382 -30.67 2.99 4.58
CA ARG A 382 -30.27 1.69 4.01
C ARG A 382 -28.92 1.20 4.51
N ASP A 383 -27.96 2.12 4.66
CA ASP A 383 -26.59 1.77 5.05
C ASP A 383 -26.54 1.48 6.58
N ILE A 384 -27.45 2.09 7.39
CA ILE A 384 -27.64 1.70 8.80
C ILE A 384 -28.28 0.31 8.88
N ASN A 385 -29.32 0.04 8.08
CA ASN A 385 -29.97 -1.26 8.01
C ASN A 385 -28.93 -2.37 7.70
N ALA A 386 -28.03 -2.11 6.74
CA ALA A 386 -26.95 -3.02 6.40
C ALA A 386 -25.99 -3.27 7.57
N ALA A 387 -25.58 -2.21 8.29
CA ALA A 387 -24.69 -2.34 9.44
C ALA A 387 -25.32 -3.15 10.59
N ILE A 388 -26.62 -2.98 10.84
CA ILE A 388 -27.38 -3.77 11.84
C ILE A 388 -27.40 -5.23 11.43
N ASN A 389 -27.74 -5.52 10.16
CA ASN A 389 -27.78 -6.91 9.65
C ASN A 389 -26.40 -7.58 9.72
N LEU A 390 -25.32 -6.84 9.47
CA LEU A 390 -23.96 -7.35 9.63
C LEU A 390 -23.64 -7.65 11.09
N ALA A 391 -24.05 -6.80 12.05
CA ALA A 391 -23.85 -7.05 13.47
C ALA A 391 -24.55 -8.36 13.93
N ASN A 392 -25.70 -8.65 13.35
CA ASN A 392 -26.51 -9.84 13.64
C ASN A 392 -26.20 -11.04 12.71
N TYR A 393 -25.16 -10.94 11.87
CA TYR A 393 -24.75 -12.01 10.96
C TYR A 393 -24.37 -13.28 11.75
N GLN A 394 -25.01 -14.39 11.41
CA GLN A 394 -24.70 -15.72 11.94
C GLN A 394 -23.79 -16.45 10.96
N ILE A 395 -22.85 -17.24 11.49
CA ILE A 395 -21.88 -18.04 10.71
C ILE A 395 -22.54 -19.36 10.35
#